data_32df9f7eb66c8b84cbc4f744b121a704
#
_entry.id   32df9f7eb66c8b84cbc4f744b121a704
#
_cell.length_a   1.000
_cell.length_b   1.000
_cell.length_c   1.000
_cell.angle_alpha   90.00
_cell.angle_beta   90.00
_cell.angle_gamma   90.00
#
_symmetry.space_group_name_H-M   'P 1'
#
loop_
_entity.id
_entity.type
_entity.pdbx_description
1 polymer ?
#
loop_
_entity_poly.entity_id
_entity_poly.type
_entity_poly.pdbx_seq_one_letter_code
_entity_poly.pdbx_strand_id
1 'polypeptide(L)'
;MTSPFPAIQLDNVVREFHVGTHVVRALDGISLTIERGEMVAIIGPSGSGKSTLMNTLGCLDQPTSGSFVLNGQDVSNLSDNQLAETRSRQLGFVFQSYNLLPRESALSNVELPLKYSGGYSGMDRRAAARTALDRVGLSKRYDHRPMQMSGGEQQRVGIARALVKDPDLILADEPTGNLDSKSSAEVIEMLRSLNEDDGKTVVVVTHDPEVAEAMNRIVAFRDGRIVEDRMVQSSLSNKLDGLPNAPDGSTL
;
A
#
# COMPACT_ATOMS: atom_id res chain seq x y z
N MET A 1 12.47 -14.65 12.36
CA MET A 1 13.01 -13.56 13.20
C MET A 1 12.54 -12.27 12.57
N THR A 2 11.69 -11.51 13.24
CA THR A 2 11.25 -10.19 12.77
C THR A 2 12.45 -9.25 12.79
N SER A 3 12.67 -8.52 11.71
CA SER A 3 13.72 -7.48 11.63
C SER A 3 13.50 -6.46 12.76
N PRO A 4 14.57 -6.00 13.44
CA PRO A 4 14.45 -5.01 14.53
C PRO A 4 14.11 -3.59 14.04
N PHE A 5 13.99 -3.38 12.74
CA PHE A 5 13.76 -2.06 12.13
C PHE A 5 12.32 -1.92 11.66
N PRO A 6 11.71 -0.71 11.78
CA PRO A 6 10.41 -0.42 11.20
C PRO A 6 10.41 -0.61 9.67
N ALA A 7 9.24 -0.75 9.07
CA ALA A 7 9.10 -0.82 7.61
C ALA A 7 9.45 0.53 6.97
N ILE A 8 8.99 1.62 7.56
CA ILE A 8 9.21 2.99 7.10
C ILE A 8 9.61 3.86 8.29
N GLN A 9 10.65 4.67 8.13
CA GLN A 9 11.01 5.72 9.06
C GLN A 9 11.39 6.98 8.27
N LEU A 10 10.59 8.03 8.42
CA LEU A 10 10.86 9.38 7.93
C LEU A 10 11.25 10.26 9.09
N ASP A 11 12.29 11.07 8.93
CA ASP A 11 12.71 12.08 9.90
C ASP A 11 12.92 13.43 9.21
N ASN A 12 12.06 14.38 9.56
CA ASN A 12 12.04 15.74 9.06
C ASN A 12 12.14 15.86 7.53
N VAL A 13 11.43 14.98 6.81
CA VAL A 13 11.46 14.91 5.35
C VAL A 13 10.78 16.12 4.73
N VAL A 14 11.52 16.80 3.84
CA VAL A 14 11.03 17.92 3.03
C VAL A 14 11.11 17.53 1.55
N ARG A 15 10.09 17.87 0.78
CA ARG A 15 10.11 17.79 -0.69
C ARG A 15 9.64 19.10 -1.29
N GLU A 16 10.54 19.74 -2.02
CA GLU A 16 10.31 21.01 -2.70
C GLU A 16 10.29 20.84 -4.22
N PHE A 17 9.40 21.57 -4.87
CA PHE A 17 9.34 21.68 -6.32
C PHE A 17 9.51 23.15 -6.71
N HIS A 18 10.34 23.40 -7.72
CA HIS A 18 10.55 24.73 -8.29
C HIS A 18 9.59 24.93 -9.48
N VAL A 19 8.64 25.86 -9.33
CA VAL A 19 7.67 26.23 -10.38
C VAL A 19 7.93 27.68 -10.79
N GLY A 20 8.74 27.89 -11.81
CA GLY A 20 9.21 29.23 -12.19
C GLY A 20 10.04 29.85 -11.05
N THR A 21 9.59 30.99 -10.52
CA THR A 21 10.24 31.69 -9.39
C THR A 21 9.73 31.27 -8.02
N HIS A 22 8.72 30.40 -7.96
CA HIS A 22 8.11 29.97 -6.71
C HIS A 22 8.62 28.59 -6.28
N VAL A 23 8.80 28.41 -4.97
CA VAL A 23 9.10 27.12 -4.36
C VAL A 23 7.83 26.61 -3.69
N VAL A 24 7.39 25.42 -4.07
CA VAL A 24 6.24 24.73 -3.48
C VAL A 24 6.78 23.60 -2.61
N ARG A 25 6.53 23.66 -1.31
CA ARG A 25 6.84 22.57 -0.35
C ARG A 25 5.69 21.58 -0.34
N ALA A 26 5.83 20.49 -1.08
CA ALA A 26 4.83 19.45 -1.12
C ALA A 26 4.88 18.53 0.11
N LEU A 27 6.06 18.37 0.71
CA LEU A 27 6.26 17.81 2.05
C LEU A 27 7.08 18.83 2.86
N ASP A 28 6.63 19.12 4.06
CA ASP A 28 7.19 20.19 4.91
C ASP A 28 7.50 19.67 6.33
N GLY A 29 8.62 18.95 6.45
CA GLY A 29 9.11 18.45 7.73
C GLY A 29 8.34 17.23 8.24
N ILE A 30 8.09 16.22 7.38
CA ILE A 30 7.37 15.01 7.74
C ILE A 30 8.27 14.09 8.58
N SER A 31 7.80 13.74 9.79
CA SER A 31 8.35 12.66 10.59
C SER A 31 7.24 11.62 10.81
N LEU A 32 7.48 10.38 10.38
CA LEU A 32 6.51 9.28 10.42
C LEU A 32 7.25 7.94 10.54
N THR A 33 6.83 7.11 11.48
CA THR A 33 7.28 5.72 11.59
C THR A 33 6.09 4.80 11.31
N ILE A 34 6.28 3.80 10.44
CA ILE A 34 5.31 2.72 10.21
C ILE A 34 6.03 1.43 10.53
N GLU A 35 5.49 0.69 11.50
CA GLU A 35 6.04 -0.58 11.92
C GLU A 35 5.75 -1.69 10.89
N ARG A 36 6.50 -2.78 10.96
CA ARG A 36 6.24 -3.94 10.12
C ARG A 36 4.90 -4.58 10.50
N GLY A 37 4.12 -4.94 9.48
CA GLY A 37 2.80 -5.51 9.67
C GLY A 37 1.73 -4.48 10.07
N GLU A 38 2.03 -3.18 10.07
CA GLU A 38 0.98 -2.16 10.21
C GLU A 38 0.15 -2.03 8.92
N MET A 39 -1.14 -1.73 9.10
CA MET A 39 -2.07 -1.35 8.04
C MET A 39 -2.53 0.10 8.27
N VAL A 40 -2.01 1.03 7.45
CA VAL A 40 -2.13 2.48 7.67
C VAL A 40 -2.86 3.16 6.53
N ALA A 41 -3.84 4.01 6.85
CA ALA A 41 -4.44 4.93 5.89
C ALA A 41 -3.76 6.30 5.96
N ILE A 42 -3.46 6.88 4.80
CA ILE A 42 -3.03 8.27 4.65
C ILE A 42 -4.17 9.03 3.98
N ILE A 43 -4.76 9.99 4.70
CA ILE A 43 -5.91 10.76 4.23
C ILE A 43 -5.59 12.26 4.13
N GLY A 44 -6.42 13.00 3.45
CA GLY A 44 -6.33 14.46 3.36
C GLY A 44 -6.94 15.02 2.08
N PRO A 45 -7.17 16.33 2.00
CA PRO A 45 -7.74 16.95 0.80
C PRO A 45 -6.83 16.82 -0.43
N SER A 46 -7.39 17.10 -1.61
CA SER A 46 -6.59 17.19 -2.84
C SER A 46 -5.51 18.28 -2.68
N GLY A 47 -4.31 18.02 -3.16
CA GLY A 47 -3.18 18.96 -3.04
C GLY A 47 -2.47 18.97 -1.69
N SER A 48 -2.87 18.16 -0.71
CA SER A 48 -2.23 18.15 0.62
C SER A 48 -0.82 17.54 0.68
N GLY A 49 -0.33 16.94 -0.42
CA GLY A 49 0.99 16.30 -0.47
C GLY A 49 0.99 14.78 -0.46
N LYS A 50 -0.18 14.10 -0.38
CA LYS A 50 -0.28 12.63 -0.30
C LYS A 50 0.40 11.89 -1.46
N SER A 51 0.17 12.34 -2.70
CA SER A 51 0.82 11.73 -3.88
C SER A 51 2.34 11.92 -3.86
N THR A 52 2.81 13.06 -3.36
CA THR A 52 4.25 13.30 -3.18
C THR A 52 4.82 12.38 -2.10
N LEU A 53 4.11 12.22 -0.98
CA LEU A 53 4.51 11.25 0.05
C LEU A 53 4.54 9.84 -0.52
N MET A 54 3.49 9.43 -1.25
CA MET A 54 3.40 8.12 -1.88
C MET A 54 4.58 7.85 -2.83
N ASN A 55 4.95 8.86 -3.64
CA ASN A 55 6.10 8.76 -4.53
C ASN A 55 7.43 8.64 -3.75
N THR A 56 7.56 9.39 -2.65
CA THR A 56 8.73 9.29 -1.77
C THR A 56 8.82 7.92 -1.13
N LEU A 57 7.74 7.43 -0.48
CA LEU A 57 7.68 6.09 0.11
C LEU A 57 7.92 4.99 -0.93
N GLY A 58 7.46 5.23 -2.15
CA GLY A 58 7.63 4.34 -3.28
C GLY A 58 9.03 4.36 -3.91
N CYS A 59 9.98 5.12 -3.39
CA CYS A 59 11.29 5.32 -4.02
C CYS A 59 11.19 5.76 -5.49
N LEU A 60 10.11 6.49 -5.85
CA LEU A 60 9.91 7.10 -7.17
C LEU A 60 10.45 8.53 -7.21
N ASP A 61 10.56 9.14 -6.04
CA ASP A 61 11.07 10.49 -5.84
C ASP A 61 11.92 10.54 -4.56
N GLN A 62 12.88 11.46 -4.51
CA GLN A 62 13.77 11.61 -3.37
C GLN A 62 13.39 12.84 -2.55
N PRO A 63 13.57 12.82 -1.22
CA PRO A 63 13.42 14.00 -0.40
C PRO A 63 14.44 15.09 -0.81
N THR A 64 14.05 16.36 -0.67
CA THR A 64 14.98 17.49 -0.82
C THR A 64 15.90 17.60 0.40
N SER A 65 15.38 17.25 1.59
CA SER A 65 16.13 17.15 2.84
C SER A 65 15.42 16.23 3.83
N GLY A 66 16.07 15.93 4.95
CA GLY A 66 15.63 14.94 5.92
C GLY A 66 16.14 13.54 5.59
N SER A 67 15.71 12.53 6.32
CA SER A 67 16.11 11.15 6.11
C SER A 67 14.91 10.22 5.89
N PHE A 68 15.10 9.23 5.02
CA PHE A 68 14.14 8.15 4.77
C PHE A 68 14.84 6.80 4.86
N VAL A 69 14.42 6.00 5.84
CA VAL A 69 14.89 4.63 6.04
C VAL A 69 13.74 3.68 5.69
N LEU A 70 14.00 2.75 4.78
CA LEU A 70 13.09 1.71 4.34
C LEU A 70 13.63 0.35 4.76
N ASN A 71 12.91 -0.40 5.58
CA ASN A 71 13.33 -1.71 6.10
C ASN A 71 14.74 -1.72 6.72
N GLY A 72 15.16 -0.61 7.37
CA GLY A 72 16.49 -0.45 7.96
C GLY A 72 17.58 0.04 7.01
N GLN A 73 17.26 0.26 5.72
CA GLN A 73 18.19 0.82 4.73
C GLN A 73 17.90 2.32 4.53
N ASP A 74 18.88 3.19 4.74
CA ASP A 74 18.76 4.60 4.34
C ASP A 74 18.72 4.70 2.81
N VAL A 75 17.60 5.23 2.30
CA VAL A 75 17.35 5.39 0.86
C VAL A 75 17.40 6.86 0.41
N SER A 76 17.66 7.80 1.32
CA SER A 76 17.60 9.24 1.05
C SER A 76 18.57 9.70 -0.04
N ASN A 77 19.73 9.04 -0.15
CA ASN A 77 20.83 9.44 -1.05
C ASN A 77 21.22 8.36 -2.03
N LEU A 78 20.36 7.37 -2.28
CA LEU A 78 20.61 6.33 -3.26
C LEU A 78 20.54 6.88 -4.69
N SER A 79 21.34 6.33 -5.60
CA SER A 79 21.21 6.61 -7.03
C SER A 79 19.87 6.06 -7.58
N ASP A 80 19.44 6.58 -8.74
CA ASP A 80 18.21 6.11 -9.41
C ASP A 80 18.19 4.60 -9.64
N ASN A 81 19.33 4.01 -9.98
CA ASN A 81 19.45 2.56 -10.17
C ASN A 81 19.27 1.80 -8.86
N GLN A 82 19.84 2.29 -7.77
CA GLN A 82 19.70 1.68 -6.44
C GLN A 82 18.26 1.84 -5.93
N LEU A 83 17.62 3.00 -6.14
CA LEU A 83 16.20 3.19 -5.83
C LEU A 83 15.31 2.24 -6.64
N ALA A 84 15.60 2.07 -7.94
CA ALA A 84 14.86 1.12 -8.79
C ALA A 84 15.04 -0.33 -8.32
N GLU A 85 16.21 -0.72 -7.86
CA GLU A 85 16.48 -2.05 -7.29
C GLU A 85 15.74 -2.23 -5.96
N THR A 86 15.83 -1.27 -5.04
CA THR A 86 15.12 -1.27 -3.75
C THR A 86 13.62 -1.36 -3.96
N ARG A 87 13.06 -0.50 -4.80
CA ARG A 87 11.65 -0.52 -5.19
C ARG A 87 11.24 -1.88 -5.74
N SER A 88 12.03 -2.40 -6.66
CA SER A 88 11.76 -3.68 -7.31
C SER A 88 11.74 -4.86 -6.33
N ARG A 89 12.53 -4.84 -5.28
CA ARG A 89 12.66 -5.94 -4.32
C ARG A 89 11.69 -5.85 -3.16
N GLN A 90 11.44 -4.64 -2.66
CA GLN A 90 10.78 -4.44 -1.36
C GLN A 90 9.34 -3.94 -1.47
N LEU A 91 8.95 -3.36 -2.63
CA LEU A 91 7.69 -2.65 -2.76
C LEU A 91 6.75 -3.30 -3.79
N GLY A 92 5.47 -3.39 -3.42
CA GLY A 92 4.35 -3.69 -4.30
C GLY A 92 3.47 -2.46 -4.46
N PHE A 93 3.08 -2.13 -5.70
CA PHE A 93 2.23 -0.97 -5.99
C PHE A 93 0.86 -1.40 -6.49
N VAL A 94 -0.17 -0.81 -5.91
CA VAL A 94 -1.57 -0.91 -6.33
C VAL A 94 -2.06 0.50 -6.67
N PHE A 95 -2.61 0.71 -7.86
CA PHE A 95 -3.00 2.03 -8.37
C PHE A 95 -4.51 2.13 -8.62
N GLN A 96 -5.07 3.30 -8.48
CA GLN A 96 -6.47 3.63 -8.79
C GLN A 96 -6.85 3.26 -10.23
N SER A 97 -5.99 3.56 -11.21
CA SER A 97 -6.22 3.31 -12.64
C SER A 97 -5.70 1.94 -13.09
N TYR A 98 -5.46 1.03 -12.15
CA TYR A 98 -4.94 -0.33 -12.37
C TYR A 98 -3.56 -0.37 -13.04
N ASN A 99 -3.25 0.57 -13.94
CA ASN A 99 -2.01 0.70 -14.71
C ASN A 99 -1.60 -0.61 -15.42
N LEU A 100 -2.60 -1.31 -15.99
CA LEU A 100 -2.39 -2.53 -16.77
C LEU A 100 -2.03 -2.20 -18.22
N LEU A 101 -1.20 -3.03 -18.82
CA LEU A 101 -0.92 -2.98 -20.25
C LEU A 101 -2.15 -3.50 -21.01
N PRO A 102 -2.89 -2.64 -21.77
CA PRO A 102 -4.23 -2.98 -22.28
C PRO A 102 -4.20 -4.05 -23.39
N ARG A 103 -3.05 -4.23 -24.05
CA ARG A 103 -2.85 -5.21 -25.12
C ARG A 103 -2.35 -6.55 -24.62
N GLU A 104 -1.88 -6.61 -23.38
CA GLU A 104 -1.34 -7.80 -22.74
C GLU A 104 -2.43 -8.52 -21.93
N SER A 105 -2.27 -9.84 -21.75
CA SER A 105 -3.14 -10.64 -20.90
C SER A 105 -2.93 -10.35 -19.41
N ALA A 106 -3.85 -10.80 -18.55
CA ALA A 106 -3.68 -10.74 -17.09
C ALA A 106 -2.37 -11.43 -16.68
N LEU A 107 -2.09 -12.60 -17.21
CA LEU A 107 -0.86 -13.34 -16.94
C LEU A 107 0.39 -12.53 -17.34
N SER A 108 0.40 -11.97 -18.56
CA SER A 108 1.53 -11.15 -19.04
C SER A 108 1.75 -9.89 -18.20
N ASN A 109 0.66 -9.25 -17.72
CA ASN A 109 0.74 -8.10 -16.83
C ASN A 109 1.38 -8.47 -15.48
N VAL A 110 1.05 -9.62 -14.92
CA VAL A 110 1.61 -10.09 -13.65
C VAL A 110 3.04 -10.60 -13.81
N GLU A 111 3.41 -11.19 -14.96
CA GLU A 111 4.79 -11.56 -15.26
C GLU A 111 5.76 -10.37 -15.38
N LEU A 112 5.23 -9.17 -15.66
CA LEU A 112 6.05 -8.00 -16.02
C LEU A 112 7.14 -7.67 -14.99
N PRO A 113 6.86 -7.57 -13.66
CA PRO A 113 7.88 -7.29 -12.66
C PRO A 113 9.01 -8.32 -12.64
N LEU A 114 8.71 -9.59 -12.92
CA LEU A 114 9.68 -10.68 -12.93
C LEU A 114 10.61 -10.64 -14.15
N LYS A 115 10.14 -10.06 -15.28
CA LYS A 115 10.97 -9.88 -16.48
C LYS A 115 12.13 -8.92 -16.24
N TYR A 116 11.91 -7.91 -15.37
CA TYR A 116 12.91 -6.88 -15.08
C TYR A 116 13.79 -7.18 -13.87
N SER A 117 13.46 -8.20 -13.06
CA SER A 117 14.21 -8.51 -11.84
C SER A 117 15.47 -9.35 -12.07
N GLY A 118 15.60 -9.98 -13.24
CA GLY A 118 16.63 -11.02 -13.45
C GLY A 118 16.37 -12.30 -12.64
N GLY A 119 17.11 -13.36 -12.92
CA GLY A 119 17.11 -14.58 -12.12
C GLY A 119 15.96 -15.57 -12.32
N TYR A 120 14.90 -15.21 -13.04
CA TYR A 120 13.76 -16.09 -13.31
C TYR A 120 13.81 -16.64 -14.72
N SER A 121 13.67 -17.97 -14.89
CA SER A 121 13.40 -18.55 -16.22
C SER A 121 12.01 -18.17 -16.72
N GLY A 122 11.73 -18.35 -18.02
CA GLY A 122 10.41 -18.09 -18.60
C GLY A 122 9.30 -18.95 -17.95
N MET A 123 9.60 -20.21 -17.62
CA MET A 123 8.67 -21.13 -16.96
C MET A 123 8.42 -20.70 -15.51
N ASP A 124 9.46 -20.32 -14.77
CA ASP A 124 9.33 -19.88 -13.36
C ASP A 124 8.50 -18.60 -13.25
N ARG A 125 8.71 -17.62 -14.15
CA ARG A 125 7.89 -16.40 -14.21
C ARG A 125 6.43 -16.69 -14.42
N ARG A 126 6.13 -17.59 -15.39
CA ARG A 126 4.76 -17.95 -15.71
C ARG A 126 4.07 -18.71 -14.57
N ALA A 127 4.79 -19.61 -13.91
CA ALA A 127 4.28 -20.33 -12.73
C ALA A 127 4.00 -19.36 -11.57
N ALA A 128 4.94 -18.48 -11.23
CA ALA A 128 4.77 -17.47 -10.17
C ALA A 128 3.59 -16.52 -10.47
N ALA A 129 3.46 -16.06 -11.72
CA ALA A 129 2.36 -15.19 -12.12
C ALA A 129 0.99 -15.89 -12.04
N ARG A 130 0.91 -17.19 -12.37
CA ARG A 130 -0.31 -17.98 -12.18
C ARG A 130 -0.67 -18.10 -10.71
N THR A 131 0.28 -18.47 -9.86
CA THR A 131 0.07 -18.55 -8.41
C THR A 131 -0.43 -17.21 -7.85
N ALA A 132 0.13 -16.07 -8.28
CA ALA A 132 -0.33 -14.76 -7.86
C ALA A 132 -1.77 -14.45 -8.32
N LEU A 133 -2.14 -14.84 -9.56
CA LEU A 133 -3.51 -14.69 -10.07
C LEU A 133 -4.50 -15.61 -9.36
N ASP A 134 -4.10 -16.85 -9.05
CA ASP A 134 -4.94 -17.80 -8.29
C ASP A 134 -5.26 -17.25 -6.90
N ARG A 135 -4.26 -16.66 -6.25
CA ARG A 135 -4.38 -16.07 -4.93
C ARG A 135 -5.42 -14.93 -4.86
N VAL A 136 -5.60 -14.20 -5.96
CA VAL A 136 -6.62 -13.15 -6.08
C VAL A 136 -7.93 -13.62 -6.74
N GLY A 137 -8.13 -14.93 -6.87
CA GLY A 137 -9.36 -15.53 -7.41
C GLY A 137 -9.53 -15.41 -8.93
N LEU A 138 -8.43 -15.27 -9.68
CA LEU A 138 -8.43 -15.09 -11.14
C LEU A 138 -7.90 -16.29 -11.93
N SER A 139 -7.99 -17.51 -11.38
CA SER A 139 -7.52 -18.76 -12.01
C SER A 139 -8.13 -19.04 -13.41
N LYS A 140 -9.32 -18.51 -13.69
CA LYS A 140 -10.02 -18.64 -14.97
C LYS A 140 -9.81 -17.45 -15.92
N ARG A 141 -8.91 -16.50 -15.58
CA ARG A 141 -8.74 -15.22 -16.28
C ARG A 141 -7.34 -14.98 -16.86
N TYR A 142 -6.43 -15.96 -16.82
CA TYR A 142 -5.03 -15.78 -17.24
C TYR A 142 -4.86 -15.14 -18.61
N ASP A 143 -5.65 -15.57 -19.60
CA ASP A 143 -5.53 -15.13 -20.98
C ASP A 143 -6.44 -13.95 -21.33
N HIS A 144 -7.26 -13.46 -20.39
CA HIS A 144 -8.12 -12.29 -20.60
C HIS A 144 -7.29 -11.02 -20.63
N ARG A 145 -7.65 -10.10 -21.51
CA ARG A 145 -7.08 -8.74 -21.56
C ARG A 145 -7.90 -7.82 -20.67
N PRO A 146 -7.33 -6.68 -20.21
CA PRO A 146 -8.04 -5.70 -19.36
C PRO A 146 -9.43 -5.30 -19.90
N MET A 147 -9.56 -5.07 -21.20
CA MET A 147 -10.86 -4.72 -21.82
C MET A 147 -11.94 -5.82 -21.74
N GLN A 148 -11.57 -7.05 -21.37
CA GLN A 148 -12.47 -8.21 -21.21
C GLN A 148 -12.79 -8.48 -19.74
N MET A 149 -12.36 -7.59 -18.83
CA MET A 149 -12.43 -7.76 -17.39
C MET A 149 -13.19 -6.60 -16.74
N SER A 150 -13.92 -6.90 -15.67
CA SER A 150 -14.54 -5.86 -14.84
C SER A 150 -13.49 -5.01 -14.13
N GLY A 151 -13.87 -3.84 -13.61
CA GLY A 151 -12.97 -2.99 -12.83
C GLY A 151 -12.37 -3.71 -11.63
N GLY A 152 -13.18 -4.47 -10.88
CA GLY A 152 -12.71 -5.28 -9.76
C GLY A 152 -11.74 -6.40 -10.18
N GLU A 153 -11.99 -7.07 -11.33
CA GLU A 153 -11.06 -8.05 -11.87
C GLU A 153 -9.73 -7.40 -12.29
N GLN A 154 -9.77 -6.21 -12.93
CA GLN A 154 -8.57 -5.46 -13.30
C GLN A 154 -7.75 -5.04 -12.06
N GLN A 155 -8.43 -4.57 -11.01
CA GLN A 155 -7.78 -4.23 -9.75
C GLN A 155 -7.11 -5.45 -9.11
N ARG A 156 -7.78 -6.60 -9.11
CA ARG A 156 -7.17 -7.85 -8.62
C ARG A 156 -5.96 -8.28 -9.45
N VAL A 157 -5.94 -8.06 -10.77
CA VAL A 157 -4.70 -8.24 -11.58
C VAL A 157 -3.60 -7.28 -11.13
N GLY A 158 -3.94 -6.01 -10.83
CA GLY A 158 -3.01 -5.03 -10.28
C GLY A 158 -2.40 -5.48 -8.94
N ILE A 159 -3.24 -6.04 -8.05
CA ILE A 159 -2.81 -6.60 -6.76
C ILE A 159 -1.91 -7.83 -6.99
N ALA A 160 -2.30 -8.76 -7.85
CA ALA A 160 -1.48 -9.93 -8.17
C ALA A 160 -0.11 -9.54 -8.72
N ARG A 161 -0.05 -8.50 -9.57
CA ARG A 161 1.19 -7.93 -10.08
C ARG A 161 2.06 -7.32 -8.97
N ALA A 162 1.43 -6.66 -8.00
CA ALA A 162 2.15 -6.11 -6.84
C ALA A 162 2.77 -7.22 -5.99
N LEU A 163 2.07 -8.36 -5.84
CA LEU A 163 2.44 -9.48 -4.98
C LEU A 163 3.43 -10.47 -5.60
N VAL A 164 3.56 -10.52 -6.92
CA VAL A 164 4.28 -11.59 -7.64
C VAL A 164 5.74 -11.75 -7.23
N LYS A 165 6.33 -10.73 -6.62
CA LYS A 165 7.72 -10.72 -6.09
C LYS A 165 7.79 -10.87 -4.58
N ASP A 166 6.65 -11.10 -3.93
CA ASP A 166 6.52 -11.23 -2.48
C ASP A 166 7.10 -10.03 -1.69
N PRO A 167 6.66 -8.78 -1.96
CA PRO A 167 7.18 -7.60 -1.29
C PRO A 167 6.82 -7.58 0.20
N ASP A 168 7.65 -6.91 1.03
CA ASP A 168 7.35 -6.68 2.45
C ASP A 168 6.33 -5.55 2.66
N LEU A 169 6.30 -4.56 1.74
CA LEU A 169 5.48 -3.36 1.82
C LEU A 169 4.61 -3.18 0.58
N ILE A 170 3.32 -2.99 0.79
CA ILE A 170 2.33 -2.69 -0.25
C ILE A 170 1.92 -1.23 -0.12
N LEU A 171 2.08 -0.48 -1.20
CA LEU A 171 1.65 0.90 -1.35
C LEU A 171 0.43 0.94 -2.28
N ALA A 172 -0.73 1.33 -1.77
CA ALA A 172 -1.97 1.39 -2.52
C ALA A 172 -2.47 2.84 -2.64
N ASP A 173 -2.52 3.36 -3.85
CA ASP A 173 -3.01 4.70 -4.17
C ASP A 173 -4.44 4.63 -4.68
N GLU A 174 -5.40 5.10 -3.86
CA GLU A 174 -6.84 5.08 -4.13
C GLU A 174 -7.34 3.72 -4.68
N PRO A 175 -7.06 2.60 -4.01
CA PRO A 175 -7.23 1.27 -4.60
C PRO A 175 -8.67 0.90 -4.96
N THR A 176 -9.65 1.65 -4.45
CA THR A 176 -11.09 1.45 -4.67
C THR A 176 -11.77 2.57 -5.45
N GLY A 177 -11.05 3.65 -5.79
CA GLY A 177 -11.62 4.88 -6.32
C GLY A 177 -12.37 4.76 -7.67
N ASN A 178 -12.17 3.66 -8.41
CA ASN A 178 -12.86 3.39 -9.68
C ASN A 178 -13.74 2.12 -9.62
N LEU A 179 -14.12 1.66 -8.43
CA LEU A 179 -14.85 0.42 -8.22
C LEU A 179 -16.25 0.68 -7.68
N ASP A 180 -17.17 -0.25 -7.95
CA ASP A 180 -18.45 -0.32 -7.25
C ASP A 180 -18.24 -0.79 -5.79
N SER A 181 -19.25 -0.56 -4.93
CA SER A 181 -19.17 -0.84 -3.48
C SER A 181 -18.82 -2.30 -3.17
N LYS A 182 -19.33 -3.26 -3.97
CA LYS A 182 -19.04 -4.67 -3.76
C LYS A 182 -17.59 -4.99 -4.08
N SER A 183 -17.11 -4.54 -5.24
CA SER A 183 -15.71 -4.73 -5.66
C SER A 183 -14.75 -4.01 -4.72
N SER A 184 -15.14 -2.84 -4.19
CA SER A 184 -14.38 -2.10 -3.19
C SER A 184 -14.20 -2.91 -1.91
N ALA A 185 -15.28 -3.49 -1.36
CA ALA A 185 -15.22 -4.34 -0.17
C ALA A 185 -14.32 -5.56 -0.40
N GLU A 186 -14.42 -6.22 -1.56
CA GLU A 186 -13.56 -7.36 -1.92
C GLU A 186 -12.07 -6.98 -1.96
N VAL A 187 -11.73 -5.79 -2.50
CA VAL A 187 -10.34 -5.30 -2.56
C VAL A 187 -9.82 -4.97 -1.16
N ILE A 188 -10.61 -4.31 -0.32
CA ILE A 188 -10.20 -3.98 1.06
C ILE A 188 -9.99 -5.25 1.88
N GLU A 189 -10.88 -6.23 1.78
CA GLU A 189 -10.73 -7.52 2.46
C GLU A 189 -9.47 -8.26 2.00
N MET A 190 -9.15 -8.20 0.71
CA MET A 190 -7.91 -8.77 0.19
C MET A 190 -6.67 -8.07 0.77
N LEU A 191 -6.64 -6.73 0.86
CA LEU A 191 -5.54 -5.99 1.48
C LEU A 191 -5.41 -6.32 2.98
N ARG A 192 -6.54 -6.51 3.67
CA ARG A 192 -6.57 -6.94 5.08
C ARG A 192 -5.99 -8.35 5.25
N SER A 193 -6.40 -9.32 4.43
CA SER A 193 -5.83 -10.69 4.46
C SER A 193 -4.32 -10.67 4.21
N LEU A 194 -3.81 -9.85 3.29
CA LEU A 194 -2.37 -9.69 3.08
C LEU A 194 -1.64 -9.15 4.32
N ASN A 195 -2.30 -8.31 5.10
CA ASN A 195 -1.74 -7.80 6.35
C ASN A 195 -1.84 -8.84 7.49
N GLU A 196 -3.02 -9.39 7.74
CA GLU A 196 -3.30 -10.26 8.88
C GLU A 196 -2.70 -11.66 8.71
N ASP A 197 -2.85 -12.28 7.51
CA ASP A 197 -2.44 -13.66 7.26
C ASP A 197 -0.97 -13.76 6.81
N ASP A 198 -0.50 -12.80 6.00
CA ASP A 198 0.86 -12.81 5.44
C ASP A 198 1.83 -11.87 6.17
N GLY A 199 1.36 -11.08 7.11
CA GLY A 199 2.17 -10.11 7.86
C GLY A 199 2.74 -8.97 7.02
N LYS A 200 2.13 -8.66 5.86
CA LYS A 200 2.59 -7.56 5.01
C LYS A 200 2.26 -6.21 5.63
N THR A 201 3.18 -5.25 5.49
CA THR A 201 2.88 -3.85 5.79
C THR A 201 2.08 -3.26 4.64
N VAL A 202 0.98 -2.57 4.95
CA VAL A 202 0.08 -1.99 3.94
C VAL A 202 -0.12 -0.51 4.21
N VAL A 203 0.18 0.33 3.22
CA VAL A 203 -0.10 1.78 3.27
C VAL A 203 -1.09 2.12 2.17
N VAL A 204 -2.25 2.63 2.56
CA VAL A 204 -3.34 3.01 1.65
C VAL A 204 -3.47 4.53 1.66
N VAL A 205 -3.29 5.16 0.51
CA VAL A 205 -3.68 6.57 0.32
C VAL A 205 -5.11 6.59 -0.17
N THR A 206 -5.98 7.33 0.53
CA THR A 206 -7.39 7.46 0.14
C THR A 206 -8.00 8.76 0.62
N HIS A 207 -9.07 9.19 -0.04
CA HIS A 207 -9.96 10.25 0.42
C HIS A 207 -11.31 9.69 0.93
N ASP A 208 -11.50 8.37 0.84
CA ASP A 208 -12.71 7.68 1.27
C ASP A 208 -12.61 7.35 2.77
N PRO A 209 -13.51 7.92 3.62
CA PRO A 209 -13.51 7.65 5.05
C PRO A 209 -13.78 6.19 5.42
N GLU A 210 -14.62 5.48 4.64
CA GLU A 210 -14.93 4.07 4.91
C GLU A 210 -13.71 3.19 4.69
N VAL A 211 -12.95 3.48 3.64
CA VAL A 211 -11.66 2.80 3.39
C VAL A 211 -10.66 3.12 4.49
N ALA A 212 -10.57 4.37 4.93
CA ALA A 212 -9.65 4.76 5.98
C ALA A 212 -9.96 4.09 7.32
N GLU A 213 -11.24 4.04 7.72
CA GLU A 213 -11.68 3.39 8.97
C GLU A 213 -11.57 1.85 8.91
N ALA A 214 -11.37 1.27 7.73
CA ALA A 214 -11.07 -0.15 7.59
C ALA A 214 -9.60 -0.50 7.89
N MET A 215 -8.71 0.50 8.06
CA MET A 215 -7.31 0.31 8.43
C MET A 215 -7.13 0.35 9.96
N ASN A 216 -5.92 0.03 10.43
CA ASN A 216 -5.63 0.01 11.87
C ASN A 216 -5.20 1.39 12.42
N ARG A 217 -4.68 2.26 11.54
CA ARG A 217 -4.16 3.60 11.87
C ARG A 217 -4.46 4.57 10.76
N ILE A 218 -4.78 5.81 11.12
CA ILE A 218 -5.07 6.89 10.19
C ILE A 218 -4.07 8.03 10.42
N VAL A 219 -3.40 8.45 9.35
CA VAL A 219 -2.51 9.61 9.32
C VAL A 219 -3.12 10.66 8.39
N ALA A 220 -3.53 11.79 8.96
CA ALA A 220 -4.15 12.87 8.20
C ALA A 220 -3.14 13.93 7.75
N PHE A 221 -3.19 14.26 6.47
CA PHE A 221 -2.33 15.23 5.81
C PHE A 221 -3.06 16.52 5.47
N ARG A 222 -2.42 17.65 5.72
CA ARG A 222 -2.84 18.97 5.25
C ARG A 222 -1.62 19.83 4.96
N ASP A 223 -1.58 20.47 3.77
CA ASP A 223 -0.55 21.44 3.36
C ASP A 223 0.89 20.93 3.58
N GLY A 224 1.14 19.71 3.15
CA GLY A 224 2.45 19.07 3.25
C GLY A 224 2.85 18.60 4.66
N ARG A 225 1.95 18.63 5.65
CA ARG A 225 2.22 18.25 7.04
C ARG A 225 1.26 17.19 7.56
N ILE A 226 1.71 16.42 8.54
CA ILE A 226 0.83 15.53 9.33
C ILE A 226 0.10 16.41 10.36
N VAL A 227 -1.23 16.36 10.33
CA VAL A 227 -2.09 17.11 11.27
C VAL A 227 -2.78 16.22 12.30
N GLU A 228 -2.88 14.93 12.01
CA GLU A 228 -3.44 13.92 12.92
C GLU A 228 -2.77 12.57 12.66
N ASP A 229 -2.55 11.80 13.71
CA ASP A 229 -2.04 10.43 13.67
C ASP A 229 -2.72 9.66 14.80
N ARG A 230 -3.61 8.71 14.45
CA ARG A 230 -4.41 7.98 15.43
C ARG A 230 -4.60 6.53 15.05
N MET A 231 -4.72 5.69 16.07
CA MET A 231 -5.20 4.31 15.90
C MET A 231 -6.72 4.30 15.68
N VAL A 232 -7.19 3.41 14.82
CA VAL A 232 -8.61 3.15 14.67
C VAL A 232 -9.07 2.24 15.82
N GLN A 233 -10.04 2.67 16.60
CA GLN A 233 -10.61 1.86 17.69
C GLN A 233 -11.38 0.69 17.06
N SER A 234 -10.96 -0.54 17.32
CA SER A 234 -11.73 -1.69 16.90
C SER A 234 -13.10 -1.70 17.60
N SER A 235 -14.18 -1.78 16.83
CA SER A 235 -15.56 -1.81 17.35
C SER A 235 -15.85 -3.03 18.25
N LEU A 236 -14.89 -3.91 18.46
CA LEU A 236 -14.98 -5.07 19.37
C LEU A 236 -14.79 -4.70 20.84
N SER A 237 -14.07 -3.62 21.18
CA SER A 237 -13.91 -3.21 22.58
C SER A 237 -15.19 -2.63 23.20
N ASN A 238 -16.08 -2.04 22.41
CA ASN A 238 -17.34 -1.49 22.90
C ASN A 238 -18.44 -2.53 23.20
N LYS A 239 -18.25 -3.80 22.84
CA LYS A 239 -19.23 -4.86 23.16
C LYS A 239 -18.98 -5.56 24.49
N LEU A 240 -17.79 -5.40 25.08
CA LEU A 240 -17.45 -6.04 26.36
C LEU A 240 -17.73 -5.14 27.58
N ASP A 241 -17.78 -3.81 27.39
CA ASP A 241 -18.08 -2.89 28.50
C ASP A 241 -19.59 -2.74 28.80
N GLY A 242 -20.45 -3.40 28.04
CA GLY A 242 -21.92 -3.34 28.17
C GLY A 242 -22.59 -4.57 28.78
N LEU A 243 -21.86 -5.56 29.28
CA LEU A 243 -22.45 -6.71 29.95
C LEU A 243 -22.68 -6.35 31.43
N PRO A 244 -23.94 -6.36 31.93
CA PRO A 244 -24.22 -6.19 33.35
C PRO A 244 -23.58 -7.36 34.10
N ASN A 245 -22.85 -7.03 35.17
CA ASN A 245 -22.32 -8.02 36.13
C ASN A 245 -23.42 -8.99 36.54
N ALA A 246 -23.16 -10.29 36.41
CA ALA A 246 -24.03 -11.32 36.91
C ALA A 246 -24.27 -11.10 38.43
N PRO A 247 -25.48 -11.25 38.93
CA PRO A 247 -25.76 -11.09 40.37
C PRO A 247 -25.04 -12.19 41.14
N ASP A 248 -24.34 -11.73 42.18
CA ASP A 248 -23.65 -12.55 43.18
C ASP A 248 -24.66 -13.49 43.84
N GLY A 249 -24.51 -14.78 43.59
CA GLY A 249 -25.33 -15.84 44.17
C GLY A 249 -24.85 -16.25 45.57
N SER A 250 -25.04 -15.38 46.53
CA SER A 250 -24.96 -15.76 47.94
C SER A 250 -26.29 -15.61 48.60
N THR A 251 -27.09 -16.68 48.71
CA THR A 251 -27.92 -16.91 49.90
C THR A 251 -28.56 -18.29 49.86
N LEU A 252 -28.25 -19.09 50.93
CA LEU A 252 -28.83 -20.31 51.48
C LEU A 252 -28.37 -21.63 50.91
#